data_040fb54614c2c4c012eb30b87c50af94
#
_entry.id   040fb54614c2c4c012eb30b87c50af94
#
_cell.length_a   1.000
_cell.length_b   1.000
_cell.length_c   1.000
_cell.angle_alpha   90.00
_cell.angle_beta   90.00
_cell.angle_gamma   90.00
#
_symmetry.space_group_name_H-M   'P 1'
#
loop_
_entity.id
_entity.type
_entity.pdbx_description
1 polymer ?
#
loop_
_entity_poly.entity_id
_entity_poly.type
_entity_poly.pdbx_seq_one_letter_code
_entity_poly.pdbx_strand_id
1 'polypeptide(L)'
;STVATQKIVAAIMTILEIEMKSQNNPNTTEPIFDVTKISDTEILEEYVNRFTIKAGESIRSAKEAADHLRSYFSDASKKEKFVVIFLNGQHQVLTTEILFEGSLTTSAVYPREVITRVIDLGAAAVVLGHNHPSGLTTPSNSDRAVTRKLQTALTAIDVEVLDHIIVGGADHFSFADSRMLD
;
A
#
# COMPACT_ATOMS: atom_id res chain seq x y z
N SER A 1 1.43 10.47 -21.12
CA SER A 1 0.83 9.23 -20.65
C SER A 1 1.94 8.29 -20.24
N THR A 2 2.01 8.02 -18.99
CA THR A 2 3.24 7.47 -18.41
C THR A 2 3.05 5.99 -18.08
N VAL A 3 4.14 5.24 -18.07
CA VAL A 3 4.24 3.80 -17.74
C VAL A 3 3.54 3.44 -16.41
N ALA A 4 3.46 4.38 -15.46
CA ALA A 4 2.75 4.18 -14.20
C ALA A 4 1.24 4.06 -14.39
N THR A 5 0.63 4.93 -15.18
CA THR A 5 -0.79 4.89 -15.52
C THR A 5 -1.15 3.61 -16.28
N GLN A 6 -0.28 3.18 -17.21
CA GLN A 6 -0.48 1.91 -17.92
C GLN A 6 -0.43 0.70 -16.98
N LYS A 7 0.42 0.73 -15.95
CA LYS A 7 0.52 -0.35 -14.95
C LYS A 7 -0.69 -0.39 -14.00
N ILE A 8 -1.21 0.77 -13.59
CA ILE A 8 -2.43 0.88 -12.79
C ILE A 8 -3.62 0.39 -13.62
N VAL A 9 -3.73 0.84 -14.87
CA VAL A 9 -4.77 0.37 -15.80
C VAL A 9 -4.68 -1.14 -16.00
N ALA A 10 -3.48 -1.71 -16.19
CA ALA A 10 -3.29 -3.15 -16.31
C ALA A 10 -3.72 -3.90 -15.05
N ALA A 11 -3.42 -3.38 -13.85
CA ALA A 11 -3.83 -3.98 -12.59
C ALA A 11 -5.36 -3.97 -12.44
N ILE A 12 -6.01 -2.84 -12.77
CA ILE A 12 -7.47 -2.71 -12.75
C ILE A 12 -8.11 -3.64 -13.79
N MET A 13 -7.52 -3.73 -14.99
CA MET A 13 -7.99 -4.65 -16.03
C MET A 13 -7.92 -6.11 -15.58
N THR A 14 -6.86 -6.51 -14.90
CA THR A 14 -6.73 -7.87 -14.36
C THR A 14 -7.80 -8.14 -13.29
N ILE A 15 -8.13 -7.18 -12.44
CA ILE A 15 -9.17 -7.29 -11.42
C ILE A 15 -10.56 -7.38 -12.09
N LEU A 16 -10.83 -6.52 -13.06
CA LEU A 16 -12.10 -6.54 -13.82
C LEU A 16 -12.27 -7.82 -14.63
N GLU A 17 -11.20 -8.37 -15.23
CA GLU A 17 -11.24 -9.65 -15.93
C GLU A 17 -11.53 -10.83 -14.98
N ILE A 18 -11.05 -10.79 -13.75
CA ILE A 18 -11.33 -11.80 -12.73
C ILE A 18 -12.81 -11.73 -12.32
N GLU A 19 -13.35 -10.53 -12.09
CA GLU A 19 -14.77 -10.34 -11.78
C GLU A 19 -15.68 -10.73 -12.94
N MET A 20 -15.32 -10.38 -14.19
CA MET A 20 -16.07 -10.76 -15.39
C MET A 20 -16.07 -12.28 -15.64
N LYS A 21 -14.97 -12.98 -15.36
CA LYS A 21 -14.91 -14.46 -15.46
C LYS A 21 -15.76 -15.14 -14.39
N SER A 22 -15.98 -14.49 -13.25
CA SER A 22 -16.86 -14.99 -12.18
C SER A 22 -18.35 -14.86 -12.51
N GLN A 23 -18.73 -13.99 -13.44
CA GLN A 23 -20.13 -13.68 -13.80
C GLN A 23 -20.59 -14.23 -15.15
N ASN A 24 -19.85 -15.13 -15.79
CA ASN A 24 -20.24 -15.71 -17.10
C ASN A 24 -21.51 -16.56 -16.98
N ASN A 25 -22.65 -15.86 -17.00
CA ASN A 25 -23.96 -16.41 -17.33
C ASN A 25 -24.24 -16.09 -18.80
N PRO A 26 -24.48 -17.10 -19.70
CA PRO A 26 -24.54 -16.89 -21.15
C PRO A 26 -25.76 -16.11 -21.67
N ASN A 27 -26.60 -15.53 -20.80
CA ASN A 27 -27.86 -14.87 -21.15
C ASN A 27 -28.00 -13.41 -20.77
N THR A 28 -26.94 -12.70 -20.37
CA THR A 28 -27.01 -11.26 -20.10
C THR A 28 -26.30 -10.47 -21.20
N THR A 29 -27.06 -9.75 -22.01
CA THR A 29 -26.59 -8.67 -22.90
C THR A 29 -26.31 -7.41 -22.06
N GLU A 30 -25.39 -7.49 -21.11
CA GLU A 30 -24.86 -6.29 -20.46
C GLU A 30 -23.91 -5.56 -21.42
N PRO A 31 -23.96 -4.20 -21.49
CA PRO A 31 -23.08 -3.46 -22.38
C PRO A 31 -21.62 -3.79 -22.02
N ILE A 32 -20.84 -4.21 -23.02
CA ILE A 32 -19.39 -4.40 -22.87
C ILE A 32 -18.83 -3.04 -22.47
N PHE A 33 -18.37 -2.93 -21.23
CA PHE A 33 -17.79 -1.73 -20.69
C PHE A 33 -16.45 -1.46 -21.40
N ASP A 34 -16.40 -0.41 -22.19
CA ASP A 34 -15.24 -0.04 -22.97
C ASP A 34 -14.30 0.84 -22.12
N VAL A 35 -13.36 0.22 -21.41
CA VAL A 35 -12.37 0.90 -20.56
C VAL A 35 -11.50 1.91 -21.30
N THR A 36 -11.42 1.83 -22.65
CA THR A 36 -10.62 2.80 -23.43
C THR A 36 -11.25 4.18 -23.51
N LYS A 37 -12.53 4.29 -23.13
CA LYS A 37 -13.29 5.54 -23.09
C LYS A 37 -13.24 6.26 -21.76
N ILE A 38 -12.66 5.63 -20.73
CA ILE A 38 -12.53 6.22 -19.39
C ILE A 38 -11.18 6.93 -19.31
N SER A 39 -11.18 8.12 -18.74
CA SER A 39 -9.95 8.86 -18.48
C SER A 39 -9.12 8.21 -17.36
N ASP A 40 -7.81 8.39 -17.41
CA ASP A 40 -6.90 7.93 -16.35
C ASP A 40 -7.31 8.44 -14.95
N THR A 41 -7.90 9.65 -14.90
CA THR A 41 -8.38 10.26 -13.65
C THR A 41 -9.58 9.50 -13.09
N GLU A 42 -10.57 9.18 -13.92
CA GLU A 42 -11.75 8.42 -13.50
C GLU A 42 -11.39 7.00 -13.02
N ILE A 43 -10.42 6.36 -13.71
CA ILE A 43 -9.90 5.05 -13.29
C ILE A 43 -9.23 5.16 -11.92
N LEU A 44 -8.41 6.20 -11.72
CA LEU A 44 -7.72 6.41 -10.45
C LEU A 44 -8.69 6.72 -9.31
N GLU A 45 -9.69 7.59 -9.54
CA GLU A 45 -10.72 7.90 -8.55
C GLU A 45 -11.50 6.65 -8.14
N GLU A 46 -11.87 5.80 -9.10
CA GLU A 46 -12.57 4.55 -8.82
C GLU A 46 -11.65 3.57 -8.04
N TYR A 47 -10.35 3.49 -8.39
CA TYR A 47 -9.40 2.69 -7.63
C TYR A 47 -9.30 3.17 -6.18
N VAL A 48 -9.12 4.47 -5.97
CA VAL A 48 -9.06 5.06 -4.63
C VAL A 48 -10.32 4.77 -3.84
N ASN A 49 -11.50 4.94 -4.45
CA ASN A 49 -12.79 4.68 -3.80
C ASN A 49 -12.96 3.22 -3.37
N ARG A 50 -12.50 2.26 -4.17
CA ARG A 50 -12.66 0.82 -3.89
C ARG A 50 -11.64 0.29 -2.89
N PHE A 51 -10.41 0.74 -2.98
CA PHE A 51 -9.28 0.13 -2.28
C PHE A 51 -8.74 0.94 -1.10
N THR A 52 -9.19 2.19 -0.93
CA THR A 52 -8.84 2.95 0.28
C THR A 52 -9.66 2.46 1.47
N ILE A 53 -8.98 1.96 2.47
CA ILE A 53 -9.58 1.54 3.74
C ILE A 53 -9.84 2.79 4.56
N LYS A 54 -11.07 2.97 5.01
CA LYS A 54 -11.48 4.15 5.78
C LYS A 54 -11.11 4.01 7.26
N ALA A 55 -11.00 5.15 7.94
CA ALA A 55 -10.83 5.15 9.39
C ALA A 55 -11.95 4.34 10.06
N GLY A 56 -11.58 3.47 11.00
CA GLY A 56 -12.46 2.54 11.68
C GLY A 56 -12.62 1.17 11.00
N GLU A 57 -12.17 1.00 9.76
CA GLU A 57 -12.17 -0.30 9.07
C GLU A 57 -10.88 -1.08 9.39
N SER A 58 -10.95 -2.41 9.38
CA SER A 58 -9.81 -3.28 9.68
C SER A 58 -9.09 -3.76 8.44
N ILE A 59 -7.78 -3.87 8.51
CA ILE A 59 -6.94 -4.55 7.52
C ILE A 59 -6.90 -6.05 7.83
N ARG A 60 -7.15 -6.90 6.84
CA ARG A 60 -7.31 -8.34 7.01
C ARG A 60 -6.23 -9.18 6.34
N SER A 61 -5.46 -8.59 5.41
CA SER A 61 -4.42 -9.29 4.66
C SER A 61 -3.37 -8.33 4.11
N ALA A 62 -2.18 -8.88 3.79
CA ALA A 62 -1.12 -8.16 3.10
C ALA A 62 -1.58 -7.60 1.74
N LYS A 63 -2.43 -8.36 1.01
CA LYS A 63 -3.01 -7.90 -0.25
C LYS A 63 -3.89 -6.66 -0.06
N GLU A 64 -4.78 -6.68 0.92
CA GLU A 64 -5.66 -5.54 1.21
C GLU A 64 -4.86 -4.30 1.63
N ALA A 65 -3.82 -4.48 2.45
CA ALA A 65 -2.88 -3.41 2.79
C ALA A 65 -2.13 -2.88 1.56
N ALA A 66 -1.67 -3.76 0.66
CA ALA A 66 -1.00 -3.37 -0.57
C ALA A 66 -1.91 -2.58 -1.52
N ASP A 67 -3.17 -3.01 -1.66
CA ASP A 67 -4.17 -2.33 -2.49
C ASP A 67 -4.49 -0.93 -1.93
N HIS A 68 -4.64 -0.82 -0.60
CA HIS A 68 -4.81 0.46 0.08
C HIS A 68 -3.59 1.39 -0.12
N LEU A 69 -2.37 0.87 0.08
CA LEU A 69 -1.13 1.65 -0.09
C LEU A 69 -0.93 2.15 -1.52
N ARG A 70 -1.36 1.39 -2.55
CA ARG A 70 -1.27 1.84 -3.95
C ARG A 70 -1.98 3.16 -4.21
N SER A 71 -3.07 3.45 -3.49
CA SER A 71 -3.78 4.72 -3.64
C SER A 71 -2.92 5.93 -3.27
N TYR A 72 -1.93 5.75 -2.36
CA TYR A 72 -0.99 6.78 -1.93
C TYR A 72 0.22 6.92 -2.87
N PHE A 73 0.47 5.91 -3.73
CA PHE A 73 1.60 5.88 -4.67
C PHE A 73 1.18 6.24 -6.11
N SER A 74 -0.08 6.59 -6.33
CA SER A 74 -0.68 6.74 -7.64
C SER A 74 -0.34 8.03 -8.37
N ASP A 75 0.36 8.97 -7.72
CA ASP A 75 0.80 10.18 -8.40
C ASP A 75 1.89 9.89 -9.45
N ALA A 76 2.01 10.81 -10.41
CA ALA A 76 2.99 10.70 -11.49
C ALA A 76 4.45 10.86 -11.02
N SER A 77 4.71 10.97 -9.70
CA SER A 77 6.05 11.10 -9.16
C SER A 77 6.78 9.77 -9.29
N LYS A 78 8.00 9.83 -9.85
CA LYS A 78 8.90 8.67 -9.89
C LYS A 78 9.69 8.51 -8.59
N LYS A 79 9.22 9.12 -7.51
CA LYS A 79 9.89 9.08 -6.20
C LYS A 79 9.40 7.90 -5.39
N GLU A 80 10.28 7.34 -4.59
CA GLU A 80 9.88 6.44 -3.52
C GLU A 80 9.13 7.24 -2.46
N LYS A 81 8.05 6.66 -1.93
CA LYS A 81 7.29 7.21 -0.81
C LYS A 81 7.25 6.18 0.29
N PHE A 82 7.46 6.62 1.51
CA PHE A 82 7.29 5.81 2.69
C PHE A 82 5.99 6.21 3.39
N VAL A 83 5.08 5.26 3.51
CA VAL A 83 3.73 5.43 4.04
C VAL A 83 3.59 4.59 5.29
N VAL A 84 2.88 5.09 6.29
CA VAL A 84 2.55 4.34 7.50
C VAL A 84 1.04 4.32 7.68
N ILE A 85 0.48 3.14 7.86
CA ILE A 85 -0.90 2.93 8.28
C ILE A 85 -0.88 2.76 9.79
N PHE A 86 -1.52 3.67 10.51
CA PHE A 86 -1.62 3.65 11.96
C PHE A 86 -2.90 2.95 12.39
N LEU A 87 -2.79 2.02 13.33
CA LEU A 87 -3.88 1.14 13.76
C LEU A 87 -4.11 1.23 15.26
N ASN A 88 -5.38 1.09 15.66
CA ASN A 88 -5.73 0.92 17.08
C ASN A 88 -5.49 -0.52 17.55
N GLY A 89 -5.75 -0.81 18.84
CA GLY A 89 -5.60 -2.15 19.43
C GLY A 89 -6.54 -3.24 18.87
N GLN A 90 -7.46 -2.88 17.98
CA GLN A 90 -8.36 -3.82 17.26
C GLN A 90 -7.95 -3.95 15.80
N HIS A 91 -6.76 -3.42 15.42
CA HIS A 91 -6.23 -3.36 14.07
C HIS A 91 -7.13 -2.61 13.08
N GLN A 92 -7.88 -1.62 13.58
CA GLN A 92 -8.66 -0.71 12.73
C GLN A 92 -7.80 0.50 12.37
N VAL A 93 -7.93 0.97 11.13
CA VAL A 93 -7.20 2.13 10.62
C VAL A 93 -7.61 3.39 11.38
N LEU A 94 -6.64 4.05 11.99
CA LEU A 94 -6.80 5.40 12.54
C LEU A 94 -6.58 6.43 11.44
N THR A 95 -5.45 6.33 10.75
CA THR A 95 -5.09 7.14 9.59
C THR A 95 -3.99 6.48 8.78
N THR A 96 -3.74 6.97 7.57
CA THR A 96 -2.62 6.58 6.73
C THR A 96 -1.90 7.84 6.27
N GLU A 97 -0.59 7.92 6.46
CA GLU A 97 0.19 9.11 6.20
C GLU A 97 1.46 8.81 5.40
N ILE A 98 1.78 9.68 4.44
CA ILE A 98 3.09 9.68 3.77
C ILE A 98 4.05 10.41 4.70
N LEU A 99 5.03 9.70 5.24
CA LEU A 99 6.02 10.29 6.17
C LEU A 99 7.31 10.70 5.48
N PHE A 100 7.59 10.15 4.29
CA PHE A 100 8.81 10.47 3.56
C PHE A 100 8.60 10.33 2.05
N GLU A 101 9.23 11.22 1.28
CA GLU A 101 9.34 11.13 -0.18
C GLU A 101 10.80 11.32 -0.61
N GLY A 102 11.31 10.40 -1.44
CA GLY A 102 12.70 10.41 -1.95
C GLY A 102 13.32 9.03 -1.84
N SER A 103 14.62 8.90 -2.18
CA SER A 103 15.31 7.61 -2.09
C SER A 103 15.36 7.09 -0.65
N LEU A 104 14.80 5.90 -0.43
CA LEU A 104 14.79 5.25 0.88
C LEU A 104 16.20 4.79 1.23
N THR A 105 16.86 5.57 2.07
CA THR A 105 18.11 5.18 2.72
C THR A 105 17.85 5.01 4.22
N THR A 106 18.70 4.23 4.91
CA THR A 106 18.62 4.08 6.37
C THR A 106 18.69 5.40 7.14
N SER A 107 19.14 6.46 6.47
CA SER A 107 19.21 7.83 7.01
C SER A 107 17.97 8.67 6.74
N ALA A 108 17.09 8.26 5.80
CA ALA A 108 15.96 9.04 5.36
C ALA A 108 14.71 8.83 6.21
N VAL A 109 14.51 7.62 6.74
CA VAL A 109 13.39 7.32 7.63
C VAL A 109 13.84 7.43 9.07
N TYR A 110 13.36 8.45 9.78
CA TYR A 110 13.68 8.70 11.18
C TYR A 110 12.63 8.04 12.09
N PRO A 111 13.00 7.06 12.93
CA PRO A 111 12.06 6.44 13.87
C PRO A 111 11.33 7.45 14.75
N ARG A 112 11.99 8.54 15.13
CA ARG A 112 11.37 9.60 15.96
C ARG A 112 10.10 10.17 15.32
N GLU A 113 10.05 10.31 13.99
CA GLU A 113 8.87 10.85 13.30
C GLU A 113 7.70 9.86 13.37
N VAL A 114 7.97 8.58 13.12
CA VAL A 114 6.97 7.52 13.28
C VAL A 114 6.48 7.44 14.73
N ILE A 115 7.41 7.44 15.71
CA ILE A 115 7.10 7.39 17.13
C ILE A 115 6.24 8.60 17.55
N THR A 116 6.58 9.80 17.11
CA THR A 116 5.78 11.00 17.41
C THR A 116 4.34 10.82 16.93
N ARG A 117 4.17 10.36 15.68
CA ARG A 117 2.82 10.13 15.14
C ARG A 117 2.07 9.02 15.85
N VAL A 118 2.76 7.94 16.22
CA VAL A 118 2.17 6.83 17.01
C VAL A 118 1.62 7.35 18.34
N ILE A 119 2.40 8.18 19.05
CA ILE A 119 1.99 8.75 20.35
C ILE A 119 0.82 9.73 20.16
N ASP A 120 0.91 10.64 19.19
CA ASP A 120 -0.14 11.64 18.91
C ASP A 120 -1.49 10.98 18.57
N LEU A 121 -1.46 9.85 17.87
CA LEU A 121 -2.65 9.12 17.41
C LEU A 121 -3.14 8.08 18.42
N GLY A 122 -2.33 7.74 19.44
CA GLY A 122 -2.61 6.61 20.31
C GLY A 122 -2.63 5.27 19.57
N ALA A 123 -1.79 5.13 18.55
CA ALA A 123 -1.74 3.92 17.75
C ALA A 123 -1.08 2.78 18.54
N ALA A 124 -1.67 1.57 18.44
CA ALA A 124 -1.16 0.34 19.08
C ALA A 124 -0.35 -0.52 18.10
N ALA A 125 -0.57 -0.36 16.81
CA ALA A 125 0.15 -1.09 15.77
C ALA A 125 0.30 -0.23 14.50
N VAL A 126 1.22 -0.63 13.63
CA VAL A 126 1.44 0.00 12.33
C VAL A 126 1.65 -1.04 11.23
N VAL A 127 1.23 -0.69 9.99
CA VAL A 127 1.73 -1.33 8.78
C VAL A 127 2.58 -0.30 8.04
N LEU A 128 3.82 -0.69 7.73
CA LEU A 128 4.75 0.12 6.95
C LEU A 128 4.55 -0.18 5.47
N GLY A 129 4.73 0.82 4.62
CA GLY A 129 4.66 0.63 3.19
C GLY A 129 5.57 1.55 2.42
N HIS A 130 6.11 1.09 1.31
CA HIS A 130 6.75 1.95 0.32
C HIS A 130 6.60 1.41 -1.08
N ASN A 131 6.77 2.27 -2.06
CA ASN A 131 6.76 1.88 -3.46
C ASN A 131 8.17 1.79 -4.04
N HIS A 132 8.36 0.85 -4.96
CA HIS A 132 9.52 0.84 -5.85
C HIS A 132 9.12 1.34 -7.25
N PRO A 133 9.55 2.53 -7.67
CA PRO A 133 9.25 3.06 -9.00
C PRO A 133 9.78 2.18 -10.14
N SER A 134 10.77 1.33 -9.88
CA SER A 134 11.28 0.33 -10.83
C SER A 134 10.26 -0.78 -11.16
N GLY A 135 9.25 -0.96 -10.31
CA GLY A 135 8.28 -2.05 -10.40
C GLY A 135 8.75 -3.39 -9.78
N LEU A 136 10.01 -3.47 -9.30
CA LEU A 136 10.52 -4.66 -8.61
C LEU A 136 10.13 -4.61 -7.14
N THR A 137 9.60 -5.70 -6.60
CA THR A 137 9.15 -5.78 -5.20
C THR A 137 10.17 -6.43 -4.26
N THR A 138 11.30 -6.90 -4.79
CA THR A 138 12.35 -7.54 -3.98
C THR A 138 12.95 -6.54 -2.98
N PRO A 139 12.95 -6.84 -1.67
CA PRO A 139 13.51 -5.96 -0.66
C PRO A 139 15.00 -5.72 -0.82
N SER A 140 15.43 -4.49 -0.78
CA SER A 140 16.83 -4.10 -0.71
C SER A 140 17.41 -4.33 0.70
N ASN A 141 18.72 -4.21 0.84
CA ASN A 141 19.36 -4.20 2.17
C ASN A 141 18.95 -2.98 3.00
N SER A 142 18.70 -1.85 2.36
CA SER A 142 18.18 -0.63 3.01
C SER A 142 16.79 -0.86 3.57
N ASP A 143 15.88 -1.48 2.84
CA ASP A 143 14.51 -1.77 3.29
C ASP A 143 14.53 -2.67 4.52
N ARG A 144 15.35 -3.74 4.50
CA ARG A 144 15.52 -4.62 5.64
C ARG A 144 16.08 -3.88 6.86
N ALA A 145 17.03 -2.97 6.66
CA ALA A 145 17.64 -2.21 7.76
C ALA A 145 16.65 -1.19 8.34
N VAL A 146 15.86 -0.49 7.50
CA VAL A 146 14.79 0.43 7.93
C VAL A 146 13.72 -0.33 8.70
N THR A 147 13.28 -1.49 8.19
CA THR A 147 12.28 -2.34 8.87
C THR A 147 12.74 -2.70 10.28
N ARG A 148 13.92 -3.30 10.42
CA ARG A 148 14.47 -3.69 11.74
C ARG A 148 14.61 -2.48 12.68
N LYS A 149 15.10 -1.34 12.17
CA LYS A 149 15.27 -0.12 12.97
C LYS A 149 13.94 0.39 13.52
N LEU A 150 12.88 0.39 12.70
CA LEU A 150 11.54 0.80 13.10
C LEU A 150 10.91 -0.23 14.05
N GLN A 151 11.03 -1.51 13.76
CA GLN A 151 10.57 -2.60 14.62
C GLN A 151 11.16 -2.47 16.04
N THR A 152 12.50 -2.37 16.14
CA THR A 152 13.18 -2.19 17.43
C THR A 152 12.68 -0.95 18.18
N ALA A 153 12.52 0.17 17.47
CA ALA A 153 12.12 1.43 18.09
C ALA A 153 10.65 1.43 18.56
N LEU A 154 9.75 0.82 17.81
CA LEU A 154 8.32 0.75 18.11
C LEU A 154 8.02 -0.30 19.19
N THR A 155 8.68 -1.46 19.14
CA THR A 155 8.58 -2.47 20.21
C THR A 155 8.98 -1.91 21.58
N ALA A 156 9.97 -1.00 21.62
CA ALA A 156 10.39 -0.36 22.87
C ALA A 156 9.31 0.52 23.54
N ILE A 157 8.23 0.82 22.82
CA ILE A 157 7.07 1.59 23.31
C ILE A 157 5.76 0.80 23.17
N ASP A 158 5.84 -0.53 23.15
CA ASP A 158 4.71 -1.46 23.07
C ASP A 158 3.82 -1.25 21.81
N VAL A 159 4.42 -0.86 20.67
CA VAL A 159 3.73 -0.71 19.39
C VAL A 159 4.23 -1.77 18.41
N GLU A 160 3.29 -2.51 17.84
CA GLU A 160 3.59 -3.62 16.95
C GLU A 160 3.75 -3.17 15.49
N VAL A 161 4.75 -3.68 14.79
CA VAL A 161 4.87 -3.59 13.34
C VAL A 161 4.27 -4.87 12.75
N LEU A 162 3.02 -4.78 12.24
CA LEU A 162 2.30 -5.94 11.71
C LEU A 162 2.84 -6.40 10.38
N ASP A 163 3.26 -5.48 9.52
CA ASP A 163 3.87 -5.78 8.24
C ASP A 163 4.70 -4.62 7.70
N HIS A 164 5.54 -4.91 6.72
CA HIS A 164 6.14 -3.94 5.81
C HIS A 164 5.88 -4.40 4.38
N ILE A 165 5.11 -3.60 3.65
CA ILE A 165 4.68 -3.90 2.29
C ILE A 165 5.48 -3.08 1.28
N ILE A 166 6.12 -3.75 0.32
CA ILE A 166 6.73 -3.10 -0.84
C ILE A 166 5.78 -3.23 -2.02
N VAL A 167 5.41 -2.11 -2.63
CA VAL A 167 4.54 -2.09 -3.81
C VAL A 167 5.35 -1.78 -5.05
N GLY A 168 5.23 -2.65 -6.08
CA GLY A 168 5.88 -2.48 -7.37
C GLY A 168 4.91 -2.77 -8.53
N GLY A 169 4.30 -1.73 -9.08
CA GLY A 169 3.26 -1.91 -10.10
C GLY A 169 2.05 -2.67 -9.57
N ALA A 170 1.69 -3.78 -10.22
CA ALA A 170 0.59 -4.64 -9.81
C ALA A 170 0.97 -5.59 -8.65
N ASP A 171 2.27 -5.81 -8.43
CA ASP A 171 2.77 -6.76 -7.45
C ASP A 171 3.05 -6.09 -6.10
N HIS A 172 3.19 -6.90 -5.07
CA HIS A 172 3.63 -6.47 -3.76
C HIS A 172 4.50 -7.56 -3.10
N PHE A 173 5.27 -7.16 -2.10
CA PHE A 173 6.02 -8.03 -1.22
C PHE A 173 5.65 -7.72 0.22
N SER A 174 5.34 -8.73 1.01
CA SER A 174 5.08 -8.65 2.45
C SER A 174 6.24 -9.25 3.23
N PHE A 175 6.77 -8.50 4.19
CA PHE A 175 7.79 -8.98 5.11
C PHE A 175 7.22 -10.01 6.09
N ALA A 176 5.98 -9.84 6.54
CA ALA A 176 5.31 -10.77 7.43
C ALA A 176 5.08 -12.13 6.76
N ASP A 177 4.47 -12.15 5.56
CA ASP A 177 4.22 -13.38 4.80
C ASP A 177 5.53 -14.10 4.45
N SER A 178 6.63 -13.35 4.27
CA SER A 178 7.97 -13.87 3.98
C SER A 178 8.76 -14.24 5.24
N ARG A 179 8.17 -14.12 6.44
CA ARG A 179 8.80 -14.37 7.74
C ARG A 179 10.09 -13.59 7.94
N MET A 180 10.04 -12.31 7.58
CA MET A 180 11.17 -11.38 7.67
C MET A 180 10.99 -10.30 8.72
N LEU A 181 9.90 -10.36 9.49
CA LEU A 181 9.71 -9.64 10.74
C LEU A 181 10.11 -10.53 11.91
N ASP A 182 10.75 -9.95 12.93
CA ASP A 182 11.18 -10.62 14.17
C ASP A 182 10.02 -10.73 15.16
#